data_01fd43de8efa337afb39938f8e759413
#
_entry.id   01fd43de8efa337afb39938f8e759413
#
_cell.length_a   1.000
_cell.length_b   1.000
_cell.length_c   1.000
_cell.angle_alpha   90.00
_cell.angle_beta   90.00
_cell.angle_gamma   90.00
#
_symmetry.space_group_name_H-M   'P 1'
#
loop_
_entity.id
_entity.type
_entity.pdbx_description
1 polymer ?
#
loop_
_entity_poly.entity_id
_entity_poly.type
_entity_poly.pdbx_seq_one_letter_code
_entity_poly.pdbx_strand_id
1 'polypeptide(L)'
;MRVKTVFFDVGNTLFYASPSRNEIWLEFLATTGFQVQPSILKQALNEADALYEAKLYDYVGQMEKLWALYDSMIFRKLGITDRDGTLVREVNKWWDQPKWYRLYPETRETLQAVKNRGYKLGIISNNNDDLLKQLKSLELSEYFDSITYSQEARANKPEPAIFQLALKRAECSPNDAVHVGDNYEKDILGARRIGILPVLVDRDDRHSDADCLRIRDLRELEACAMRLKSDGFAPREMKD
;
A
#
# COMPACT_ATOMS: atom_id res chain seq x y z
N MET A 1 14.27 -13.55 19.18
CA MET A 1 12.96 -13.19 18.61
C MET A 1 12.45 -14.32 17.72
N ARG A 2 11.18 -14.72 17.85
CA ARG A 2 10.60 -15.74 16.95
C ARG A 2 9.45 -15.12 16.20
N VAL A 3 9.72 -14.67 14.96
CA VAL A 3 8.66 -14.16 14.07
C VAL A 3 7.55 -15.19 13.94
N LYS A 4 6.31 -14.78 14.12
CA LYS A 4 5.09 -15.60 13.99
C LYS A 4 4.20 -15.11 12.86
N THR A 5 4.22 -13.80 12.59
CA THR A 5 3.34 -13.16 11.62
C THR A 5 4.13 -12.25 10.70
N VAL A 6 3.83 -12.32 9.41
CA VAL A 6 4.35 -11.41 8.38
C VAL A 6 3.18 -10.61 7.83
N PHE A 7 3.20 -9.31 8.05
CA PHE A 7 2.26 -8.37 7.46
C PHE A 7 2.82 -7.82 6.15
N PHE A 8 1.96 -7.65 5.17
CA PHE A 8 2.28 -7.04 3.89
C PHE A 8 1.44 -5.78 3.66
N ASP A 9 2.06 -4.75 3.13
CA ASP A 9 1.34 -3.77 2.33
C ASP A 9 0.92 -4.40 1.00
N VAL A 10 0.10 -3.72 0.21
CA VAL A 10 -0.49 -4.29 -1.01
C VAL A 10 0.00 -3.61 -2.27
N GLY A 11 -0.26 -2.31 -2.41
CA GLY A 11 0.10 -1.54 -3.60
C GLY A 11 1.61 -1.40 -3.75
N ASN A 12 2.16 -1.61 -4.94
CA ASN A 12 3.61 -1.64 -5.24
C ASN A 12 4.43 -2.64 -4.41
N THR A 13 3.79 -3.36 -3.48
CA THR A 13 4.39 -4.44 -2.69
C THR A 13 4.04 -5.80 -3.27
N LEU A 14 2.74 -6.14 -3.35
CA LEU A 14 2.23 -7.42 -3.87
C LEU A 14 1.75 -7.32 -5.31
N PHE A 15 1.16 -6.19 -5.67
CA PHE A 15 0.68 -5.88 -7.01
C PHE A 15 0.89 -4.40 -7.35
N TYR A 16 0.76 -4.06 -8.63
CA TYR A 16 0.91 -2.71 -9.16
C TYR A 16 -0.14 -2.42 -10.22
N ALA A 17 -0.37 -1.12 -10.49
CA ALA A 17 -1.23 -0.70 -11.59
C ALA A 17 -0.52 -0.88 -12.94
N SER A 18 -1.20 -1.52 -13.90
CA SER A 18 -0.70 -1.70 -15.27
C SER A 18 -1.88 -1.67 -16.26
N PRO A 19 -1.89 -0.75 -17.22
CA PRO A 19 -0.83 0.24 -17.52
C PRO A 19 -0.59 1.24 -16.37
N SER A 20 0.33 2.16 -16.57
CA SER A 20 0.67 3.17 -15.55
C SER A 20 -0.56 4.02 -15.17
N ARG A 21 -0.55 4.62 -13.99
CA ARG A 21 -1.60 5.54 -13.53
C ARG A 21 -1.93 6.62 -14.57
N ASN A 22 -0.92 7.18 -15.22
CA ASN A 22 -1.13 8.21 -16.26
C ASN A 22 -1.89 7.65 -17.46
N GLU A 23 -1.56 6.45 -17.92
CA GLU A 23 -2.23 5.81 -19.03
C GLU A 23 -3.66 5.42 -18.69
N ILE A 24 -3.92 4.94 -17.48
CA ILE A 24 -5.28 4.64 -16.99
C ILE A 24 -6.16 5.91 -16.97
N TRP A 25 -5.61 7.03 -16.50
CA TRP A 25 -6.30 8.31 -16.51
C TRP A 25 -6.57 8.81 -17.94
N LEU A 26 -5.60 8.70 -18.85
CA LEU A 26 -5.79 9.09 -20.26
C LEU A 26 -6.85 8.25 -20.94
N GLU A 27 -6.89 6.94 -20.68
CA GLU A 27 -7.93 6.05 -21.21
C GLU A 27 -9.31 6.45 -20.67
N PHE A 28 -9.46 6.71 -19.37
CA PHE A 28 -10.71 7.19 -18.79
C PHE A 28 -11.18 8.49 -19.44
N LEU A 29 -10.30 9.49 -19.53
CA LEU A 29 -10.64 10.79 -20.13
C LEU A 29 -11.08 10.65 -21.59
N ALA A 30 -10.42 9.79 -22.35
CA ALA A 30 -10.79 9.52 -23.75
C ALA A 30 -12.20 8.89 -23.85
N THR A 31 -12.56 7.96 -22.96
CA THR A 31 -13.90 7.32 -22.94
C THR A 31 -15.00 8.31 -22.54
N THR A 32 -14.69 9.33 -21.78
CA THR A 32 -15.62 10.40 -21.38
C THR A 32 -15.62 11.60 -22.34
N GLY A 33 -14.89 11.50 -23.46
CA GLY A 33 -14.88 12.49 -24.54
C GLY A 33 -13.86 13.63 -24.34
N PHE A 34 -12.99 13.54 -23.34
CA PHE A 34 -11.95 14.55 -23.08
C PHE A 34 -10.61 14.13 -23.70
N GLN A 35 -10.01 15.04 -24.46
CA GLN A 35 -8.66 14.90 -24.97
C GLN A 35 -7.73 15.82 -24.19
N VAL A 36 -6.74 15.23 -23.49
CA VAL A 36 -5.83 15.94 -22.61
C VAL A 36 -4.38 15.61 -22.99
N GLN A 37 -3.53 16.61 -22.99
CA GLN A 37 -2.10 16.37 -23.19
C GLN A 37 -1.51 15.60 -21.98
N PRO A 38 -0.71 14.54 -22.22
CA PRO A 38 -0.13 13.73 -21.15
C PRO A 38 0.70 14.54 -20.14
N SER A 39 1.38 15.59 -20.60
CA SER A 39 2.18 16.48 -19.73
C SER A 39 1.32 17.28 -18.74
N ILE A 40 0.14 17.77 -19.19
CA ILE A 40 -0.80 18.51 -18.33
C ILE A 40 -1.43 17.57 -17.30
N LEU A 41 -1.82 16.36 -17.73
CA LEU A 41 -2.32 15.34 -16.80
C LEU A 41 -1.26 14.98 -15.74
N LYS A 42 -0.01 14.76 -16.15
CA LYS A 42 1.08 14.45 -15.22
C LYS A 42 1.25 15.56 -14.16
N GLN A 43 1.17 16.82 -14.58
CA GLN A 43 1.23 17.95 -13.65
C GLN A 43 0.02 17.94 -12.70
N ALA A 44 -1.20 17.74 -13.20
CA ALA A 44 -2.41 17.66 -12.38
C ALA A 44 -2.34 16.54 -11.35
N LEU A 45 -1.81 15.36 -11.73
CA LEU A 45 -1.61 14.22 -10.84
C LEU A 45 -0.58 14.54 -9.75
N ASN A 46 0.54 15.18 -10.08
CA ASN A 46 1.55 15.54 -9.09
C ASN A 46 1.01 16.55 -8.06
N GLU A 47 0.21 17.53 -8.50
CA GLU A 47 -0.42 18.48 -7.58
C GLU A 47 -1.50 17.82 -6.71
N ALA A 48 -2.25 16.87 -7.26
CA ALA A 48 -3.22 16.08 -6.50
C ALA A 48 -2.52 15.16 -5.48
N ASP A 49 -1.36 14.60 -5.80
CA ASP A 49 -0.54 13.82 -4.86
C ASP A 49 -0.11 14.69 -3.67
N ALA A 50 0.36 15.91 -3.93
CA ALA A 50 0.73 16.85 -2.87
C ALA A 50 -0.48 17.23 -1.99
N LEU A 51 -1.66 17.42 -2.59
CA LEU A 51 -2.89 17.64 -1.84
C LEU A 51 -3.25 16.42 -0.98
N TYR A 52 -3.16 15.23 -1.56
CA TYR A 52 -3.43 13.98 -0.85
C TYR A 52 -2.54 13.84 0.39
N GLU A 53 -1.24 14.04 0.23
CA GLU A 53 -0.29 13.96 1.34
C GLU A 53 -0.56 15.01 2.41
N ALA A 54 -0.84 16.26 2.01
CA ALA A 54 -1.16 17.35 2.94
C ALA A 54 -2.47 17.14 3.71
N LYS A 55 -3.43 16.38 3.13
CA LYS A 55 -4.77 16.19 3.68
C LYS A 55 -5.01 14.81 4.29
N LEU A 56 -4.07 13.90 4.13
CA LEU A 56 -4.22 12.50 4.55
C LEU A 56 -4.76 12.37 5.99
N TYR A 57 -4.22 13.16 6.91
CA TYR A 57 -4.59 13.11 8.32
C TYR A 57 -5.94 13.78 8.65
N ASP A 58 -6.40 14.71 7.80
CA ASP A 58 -7.71 15.34 7.97
C ASP A 58 -8.86 14.35 7.63
N TYR A 59 -8.55 13.30 6.86
CA TYR A 59 -9.54 12.34 6.32
C TYR A 59 -9.38 10.91 6.84
N VAL A 60 -8.77 10.73 8.00
CA VAL A 60 -8.66 9.41 8.64
C VAL A 60 -10.05 8.77 8.76
N GLY A 61 -10.19 7.54 8.24
CA GLY A 61 -11.49 6.85 8.19
C GLY A 61 -12.51 7.42 7.19
N GLN A 62 -12.11 8.35 6.33
CA GLN A 62 -12.95 8.98 5.31
C GLN A 62 -12.25 9.02 3.93
N MET A 63 -11.54 7.92 3.60
CA MET A 63 -10.72 7.86 2.38
C MET A 63 -11.51 8.16 1.09
N GLU A 64 -12.78 7.73 1.01
CA GLU A 64 -13.63 8.05 -0.14
C GLU A 64 -13.75 9.56 -0.40
N LYS A 65 -13.86 10.35 0.68
CA LYS A 65 -13.92 11.82 0.54
C LYS A 65 -12.58 12.40 0.10
N LEU A 66 -11.46 11.83 0.58
CA LEU A 66 -10.14 12.26 0.15
C LEU A 66 -9.89 11.92 -1.32
N TRP A 67 -10.28 10.74 -1.77
CA TRP A 67 -10.21 10.36 -3.18
C TRP A 67 -11.10 11.25 -4.04
N ALA A 68 -12.33 11.54 -3.61
CA ALA A 68 -13.21 12.47 -4.33
C ALA A 68 -12.62 13.88 -4.44
N LEU A 69 -11.94 14.36 -3.40
CA LEU A 69 -11.23 15.64 -3.44
C LEU A 69 -10.03 15.59 -4.39
N TYR A 70 -9.27 14.52 -4.35
CA TYR A 70 -8.14 14.25 -5.24
C TYR A 70 -8.56 14.28 -6.71
N ASP A 71 -9.58 13.51 -7.08
CA ASP A 71 -10.09 13.44 -8.45
C ASP A 71 -10.69 14.76 -8.91
N SER A 72 -11.45 15.44 -8.04
CA SER A 72 -11.99 16.77 -8.33
C SER A 72 -10.90 17.79 -8.61
N MET A 73 -9.76 17.70 -7.91
CA MET A 73 -8.63 18.59 -8.17
C MET A 73 -8.02 18.32 -9.53
N ILE A 74 -7.89 17.05 -9.93
CA ILE A 74 -7.38 16.67 -11.25
C ILE A 74 -8.29 17.26 -12.34
N PHE A 75 -9.61 17.01 -12.29
CA PHE A 75 -10.56 17.55 -13.26
C PHE A 75 -10.47 19.07 -13.35
N ARG A 76 -10.45 19.79 -12.22
CA ARG A 76 -10.32 21.24 -12.19
C ARG A 76 -9.02 21.71 -12.86
N LYS A 77 -7.90 21.03 -12.63
CA LYS A 77 -6.60 21.40 -13.25
C LYS A 77 -6.60 21.14 -14.76
N LEU A 78 -7.35 20.15 -15.19
CA LEU A 78 -7.56 19.87 -16.62
C LEU A 78 -8.59 20.82 -17.28
N GLY A 79 -9.20 21.76 -16.54
CA GLY A 79 -10.25 22.62 -17.05
C GLY A 79 -11.59 21.93 -17.25
N ILE A 80 -11.76 20.73 -16.69
CA ILE A 80 -12.98 19.94 -16.81
C ILE A 80 -13.90 20.26 -15.64
N THR A 81 -15.15 20.62 -15.95
CA THR A 81 -16.16 20.94 -14.95
C THR A 81 -17.03 19.71 -14.64
N ASP A 82 -16.97 19.25 -13.41
CA ASP A 82 -17.82 18.19 -12.88
C ASP A 82 -18.81 18.79 -11.86
N ARG A 83 -19.97 19.28 -12.36
CA ARG A 83 -20.92 20.04 -11.53
C ARG A 83 -21.67 19.19 -10.51
N ASP A 84 -21.93 17.95 -10.84
CA ASP A 84 -22.76 17.03 -10.06
C ASP A 84 -21.96 15.85 -9.46
N GLY A 85 -20.64 15.84 -9.63
CA GLY A 85 -19.74 14.78 -9.16
C GLY A 85 -19.85 13.47 -9.96
N THR A 86 -20.42 13.50 -11.16
CA THR A 86 -20.59 12.29 -11.98
C THR A 86 -19.22 11.76 -12.43
N LEU A 87 -18.33 12.62 -12.93
CA LEU A 87 -17.00 12.18 -13.39
C LEU A 87 -16.16 11.61 -12.24
N VAL A 88 -16.25 12.20 -11.05
CA VAL A 88 -15.59 11.66 -9.85
C VAL A 88 -16.10 10.26 -9.53
N ARG A 89 -17.42 10.01 -9.56
CA ARG A 89 -17.96 8.67 -9.32
C ARG A 89 -17.57 7.67 -10.42
N GLU A 90 -17.52 8.12 -11.66
CA GLU A 90 -17.14 7.27 -12.79
C GLU A 90 -15.65 6.90 -12.76
N VAL A 91 -14.75 7.83 -12.44
CA VAL A 91 -13.32 7.52 -12.34
C VAL A 91 -13.03 6.59 -11.17
N ASN A 92 -13.73 6.73 -10.05
CA ASN A 92 -13.60 5.78 -8.94
C ASN A 92 -14.00 4.36 -9.38
N LYS A 93 -15.16 4.20 -10.05
CA LYS A 93 -15.55 2.91 -10.63
C LYS A 93 -14.58 2.40 -11.70
N TRP A 94 -13.93 3.31 -12.42
CA TRP A 94 -12.92 2.95 -13.41
C TRP A 94 -11.69 2.32 -12.76
N TRP A 95 -11.26 2.86 -11.62
CA TRP A 95 -10.16 2.31 -10.83
C TRP A 95 -10.48 0.97 -10.15
N ASP A 96 -11.76 0.68 -9.88
CA ASP A 96 -12.19 -0.59 -9.28
C ASP A 96 -12.08 -1.80 -10.23
N GLN A 97 -11.73 -1.59 -11.49
CA GLN A 97 -11.65 -2.68 -12.47
C GLN A 97 -10.39 -3.53 -12.24
N PRO A 98 -10.53 -4.88 -12.08
CA PRO A 98 -9.38 -5.78 -11.85
C PRO A 98 -8.35 -5.74 -12.96
N LYS A 99 -8.76 -5.38 -14.18
CA LYS A 99 -7.86 -5.29 -15.35
C LYS A 99 -6.68 -4.31 -15.17
N TRP A 100 -6.77 -3.38 -14.23
CA TRP A 100 -5.73 -2.40 -13.94
C TRP A 100 -4.62 -2.89 -13.02
N TYR A 101 -4.79 -4.07 -12.42
CA TYR A 101 -3.83 -4.56 -11.43
C TYR A 101 -3.11 -5.80 -11.93
N ARG A 102 -1.82 -5.87 -11.67
CA ARG A 102 -0.94 -7.00 -11.99
C ARG A 102 -0.16 -7.39 -10.77
N LEU A 103 -0.11 -8.68 -10.48
CA LEU A 103 0.78 -9.21 -9.46
C LEU A 103 2.24 -9.05 -9.91
N TYR A 104 3.11 -8.79 -8.95
CA TYR A 104 4.53 -9.03 -9.20
C TYR A 104 4.72 -10.54 -9.42
N PRO A 105 5.62 -10.94 -10.34
CA PRO A 105 5.76 -12.35 -10.73
C PRO A 105 6.02 -13.29 -9.54
N GLU A 106 6.74 -12.82 -8.55
CA GLU A 106 7.15 -13.58 -7.38
C GLU A 106 6.11 -13.59 -6.24
N THR A 107 5.04 -12.80 -6.33
CA THR A 107 4.09 -12.60 -5.20
C THR A 107 3.52 -13.91 -4.70
N ARG A 108 2.91 -14.72 -5.56
CA ARG A 108 2.26 -15.98 -5.15
C ARG A 108 3.25 -16.98 -4.56
N GLU A 109 4.40 -17.12 -5.21
CA GLU A 109 5.47 -18.03 -4.76
C GLU A 109 5.96 -17.63 -3.37
N THR A 110 6.22 -16.33 -3.16
CA THR A 110 6.68 -15.82 -1.85
C THR A 110 5.63 -16.02 -0.76
N LEU A 111 4.36 -15.65 -1.00
CA LEU A 111 3.29 -15.85 -0.02
C LEU A 111 3.14 -17.32 0.36
N GLN A 112 3.19 -18.23 -0.62
CA GLN A 112 3.13 -19.67 -0.38
C GLN A 112 4.34 -20.17 0.42
N ALA A 113 5.55 -19.71 0.09
CA ALA A 113 6.77 -20.09 0.79
C ALA A 113 6.74 -19.64 2.26
N VAL A 114 6.29 -18.42 2.52
CA VAL A 114 6.13 -17.86 3.89
C VAL A 114 5.10 -18.69 4.68
N LYS A 115 3.96 -19.00 4.06
CA LYS A 115 2.89 -19.82 4.67
C LYS A 115 3.34 -21.24 4.98
N ASN A 116 4.06 -21.89 4.07
CA ASN A 116 4.61 -23.24 4.24
C ASN A 116 5.61 -23.35 5.40
N ARG A 117 6.22 -22.25 5.82
CA ARG A 117 7.10 -22.18 7.00
C ARG A 117 6.36 -22.00 8.31
N GLY A 118 5.03 -21.92 8.26
CA GLY A 118 4.17 -21.82 9.43
C GLY A 118 4.02 -20.40 9.95
N TYR A 119 4.33 -19.36 9.16
CA TYR A 119 4.00 -17.99 9.52
C TYR A 119 2.53 -17.71 9.21
N LYS A 120 1.87 -16.94 10.09
CA LYS A 120 0.61 -16.27 9.76
C LYS A 120 0.89 -15.11 8.78
N LEU A 121 0.01 -14.90 7.82
CA LEU A 121 0.10 -13.78 6.89
C LEU A 121 -1.04 -12.80 7.17
N GLY A 122 -0.69 -11.51 7.19
CA GLY A 122 -1.66 -10.43 7.33
C GLY A 122 -1.46 -9.32 6.32
N ILE A 123 -2.46 -8.50 6.14
CA ILE A 123 -2.40 -7.26 5.36
C ILE A 123 -2.54 -6.05 6.28
N ILE A 124 -1.75 -5.00 6.02
CA ILE A 124 -1.94 -3.65 6.56
C ILE A 124 -1.84 -2.65 5.41
N SER A 125 -2.97 -2.06 5.02
CA SER A 125 -3.04 -1.19 3.83
C SER A 125 -3.82 0.10 4.07
N ASN A 126 -3.35 1.20 3.48
CA ASN A 126 -4.14 2.43 3.36
C ASN A 126 -5.13 2.26 2.20
N ASN A 127 -6.31 1.73 2.48
CA ASN A 127 -7.31 1.36 1.48
C ASN A 127 -8.73 1.40 2.07
N ASN A 128 -9.72 1.14 1.23
CA ASN A 128 -11.14 1.01 1.57
C ASN A 128 -11.63 -0.44 1.39
N ASP A 129 -12.94 -0.67 1.49
CA ASP A 129 -13.59 -1.99 1.34
C ASP A 129 -13.34 -2.65 -0.02
N ASP A 130 -12.97 -1.89 -1.06
CA ASP A 130 -12.69 -2.44 -2.39
C ASP A 130 -11.42 -3.29 -2.42
N LEU A 131 -10.53 -3.12 -1.41
CA LEU A 131 -9.39 -4.01 -1.23
C LEU A 131 -9.79 -5.48 -1.20
N LEU A 132 -10.89 -5.82 -0.54
CA LEU A 132 -11.35 -7.21 -0.45
C LEU A 132 -11.74 -7.77 -1.82
N LYS A 133 -12.38 -6.95 -2.66
CA LYS A 133 -12.72 -7.31 -4.05
C LYS A 133 -11.46 -7.47 -4.90
N GLN A 134 -10.49 -6.55 -4.75
CA GLN A 134 -9.21 -6.62 -5.46
C GLN A 134 -8.44 -7.89 -5.11
N LEU A 135 -8.30 -8.20 -3.83
CA LEU A 135 -7.62 -9.44 -3.37
C LEU A 135 -8.31 -10.69 -3.91
N LYS A 136 -9.64 -10.72 -3.92
CA LYS A 136 -10.40 -11.83 -4.48
C LYS A 136 -10.19 -11.98 -5.98
N SER A 137 -10.24 -10.88 -6.73
CA SER A 137 -10.05 -10.89 -8.20
C SER A 137 -8.63 -11.29 -8.62
N LEU A 138 -7.64 -11.00 -7.77
CA LEU A 138 -6.25 -11.40 -7.93
C LEU A 138 -5.95 -12.77 -7.32
N GLU A 139 -6.96 -13.47 -6.78
CA GLU A 139 -6.84 -14.78 -6.10
C GLU A 139 -5.80 -14.77 -4.97
N LEU A 140 -5.75 -13.67 -4.20
CA LEU A 140 -4.84 -13.53 -3.07
C LEU A 140 -5.51 -13.73 -1.72
N SER A 141 -6.84 -13.70 -1.63
CA SER A 141 -7.57 -13.75 -0.36
C SER A 141 -7.19 -14.93 0.53
N GLU A 142 -6.99 -16.11 -0.10
CA GLU A 142 -6.74 -17.37 0.60
C GLU A 142 -5.34 -17.45 1.27
N TYR A 143 -4.45 -16.51 0.95
CA TYR A 143 -3.14 -16.48 1.59
C TYR A 143 -3.17 -15.86 2.98
N PHE A 144 -4.13 -14.95 3.25
CA PHE A 144 -4.09 -14.08 4.42
C PHE A 144 -5.03 -14.56 5.54
N ASP A 145 -4.46 -14.67 6.74
CA ASP A 145 -5.18 -15.00 7.97
C ASP A 145 -5.88 -13.76 8.57
N SER A 146 -5.39 -12.56 8.23
CA SER A 146 -5.99 -11.30 8.67
C SER A 146 -5.79 -10.18 7.65
N ILE A 147 -6.80 -9.32 7.50
CA ILE A 147 -6.75 -8.14 6.63
C ILE A 147 -7.14 -6.93 7.46
N THR A 148 -6.32 -5.88 7.41
CA THR A 148 -6.57 -4.60 8.10
C THR A 148 -6.31 -3.47 7.11
N TYR A 149 -7.31 -2.60 6.94
CA TYR A 149 -7.22 -1.45 6.04
C TYR A 149 -7.73 -0.17 6.73
N SER A 150 -7.28 0.97 6.21
CA SER A 150 -7.42 2.26 6.90
C SER A 150 -8.85 2.70 7.10
N GLN A 151 -9.77 2.45 6.18
CA GLN A 151 -11.18 2.83 6.31
C GLN A 151 -11.81 2.15 7.54
N GLU A 152 -11.59 0.85 7.70
CA GLU A 152 -12.11 0.10 8.83
C GLU A 152 -11.39 0.45 10.14
N ALA A 153 -10.06 0.61 10.08
CA ALA A 153 -9.24 0.98 11.23
C ALA A 153 -9.51 2.42 11.71
N ARG A 154 -10.11 3.26 10.86
CA ARG A 154 -10.21 4.71 11.03
C ARG A 154 -8.88 5.37 11.35
N ALA A 155 -7.82 4.82 10.77
CA ALA A 155 -6.43 5.26 10.92
C ALA A 155 -5.63 4.85 9.69
N ASN A 156 -4.76 5.72 9.21
CA ASN A 156 -3.87 5.47 8.08
C ASN A 156 -2.46 5.10 8.56
N LYS A 157 -1.72 4.29 7.83
CA LYS A 157 -0.27 4.22 8.01
C LYS A 157 0.32 5.62 7.72
N PRO A 158 1.22 6.14 8.53
CA PRO A 158 2.01 5.50 9.59
C PRO A 158 1.45 5.62 11.02
N GLU A 159 0.15 5.86 11.19
CA GLU A 159 -0.45 5.98 12.53
C GLU A 159 -0.41 4.64 13.28
N PRO A 160 -0.05 4.65 14.59
CA PRO A 160 0.04 3.42 15.38
C PRO A 160 -1.25 2.58 15.41
N ALA A 161 -2.41 3.22 15.34
CA ALA A 161 -3.70 2.57 15.54
C ALA A 161 -4.00 1.46 14.50
N ILE A 162 -3.62 1.66 13.22
CA ILE A 162 -3.85 0.65 12.19
C ILE A 162 -2.98 -0.60 12.43
N PHE A 163 -1.73 -0.41 12.84
CA PHE A 163 -0.82 -1.52 13.16
C PHE A 163 -1.25 -2.26 14.43
N GLN A 164 -1.70 -1.53 15.45
CA GLN A 164 -2.22 -2.12 16.69
C GLN A 164 -3.47 -2.97 16.43
N LEU A 165 -4.37 -2.52 15.56
CA LEU A 165 -5.52 -3.30 15.13
C LEU A 165 -5.09 -4.58 14.40
N ALA A 166 -4.10 -4.49 13.52
CA ALA A 166 -3.57 -5.65 12.79
C ALA A 166 -2.95 -6.67 13.73
N LEU A 167 -2.13 -6.24 14.69
CA LEU A 167 -1.55 -7.10 15.72
C LEU A 167 -2.62 -7.81 16.57
N LYS A 168 -3.66 -7.07 16.98
CA LYS A 168 -4.78 -7.62 17.72
C LYS A 168 -5.51 -8.71 16.93
N ARG A 169 -5.75 -8.50 15.62
CA ARG A 169 -6.40 -9.48 14.75
C ARG A 169 -5.56 -10.73 14.51
N ALA A 170 -4.28 -10.55 14.35
CA ALA A 170 -3.33 -11.66 14.18
C ALA A 170 -2.97 -12.36 15.48
N GLU A 171 -3.44 -11.84 16.63
CA GLU A 171 -3.12 -12.34 17.97
C GLU A 171 -1.60 -12.47 18.19
N CYS A 172 -0.86 -11.45 17.80
CA CYS A 172 0.60 -11.45 17.95
C CYS A 172 1.11 -10.17 18.61
N SER A 173 2.29 -10.26 19.23
CA SER A 173 3.00 -9.11 19.78
C SER A 173 3.82 -8.40 18.70
N PRO A 174 4.12 -7.10 18.86
CA PRO A 174 4.97 -6.38 17.91
C PRO A 174 6.29 -7.09 17.63
N ASN A 175 6.95 -7.59 18.68
CA ASN A 175 8.23 -8.28 18.59
C ASN A 175 8.17 -9.62 17.83
N ASP A 176 6.99 -10.19 17.64
CA ASP A 176 6.78 -11.44 16.89
C ASP A 176 6.33 -11.17 15.43
N ALA A 177 6.28 -9.90 15.02
CA ALA A 177 5.78 -9.47 13.73
C ALA A 177 6.84 -8.82 12.85
N VAL A 178 6.69 -9.00 11.54
CA VAL A 178 7.41 -8.29 10.48
C VAL A 178 6.37 -7.55 9.65
N HIS A 179 6.67 -6.33 9.19
CA HIS A 179 5.88 -5.61 8.21
C HIS A 179 6.72 -5.34 6.96
N VAL A 180 6.20 -5.76 5.81
CA VAL A 180 6.84 -5.66 4.49
C VAL A 180 6.06 -4.65 3.65
N GLY A 181 6.71 -3.58 3.20
CA GLY A 181 6.06 -2.55 2.39
C GLY A 181 7.05 -1.73 1.57
N ASP A 182 6.54 -0.96 0.61
CA ASP A 182 7.35 -0.17 -0.34
C ASP A 182 7.56 1.29 0.09
N ASN A 183 6.76 1.79 1.03
CA ASN A 183 6.80 3.18 1.44
C ASN A 183 7.56 3.37 2.75
N TYR A 184 8.70 4.08 2.68
CA TYR A 184 9.56 4.27 3.85
C TYR A 184 8.82 4.94 5.02
N GLU A 185 8.07 6.01 4.77
CA GLU A 185 7.39 6.75 5.84
C GLU A 185 6.20 5.95 6.40
N LYS A 186 5.34 5.45 5.53
CA LYS A 186 4.09 4.77 5.91
C LYS A 186 4.35 3.40 6.52
N ASP A 187 5.18 2.60 5.86
CA ASP A 187 5.40 1.19 6.23
C ASP A 187 6.53 1.03 7.22
N ILE A 188 7.68 1.67 6.95
CA ILE A 188 8.90 1.42 7.74
C ILE A 188 8.86 2.20 9.05
N LEU A 189 8.69 3.52 8.97
CA LEU A 189 8.61 4.34 10.20
C LEU A 189 7.35 4.02 11.00
N GLY A 190 6.21 3.74 10.32
CA GLY A 190 4.97 3.34 11.00
C GLY A 190 5.11 2.06 11.81
N ALA A 191 5.62 0.99 11.21
CA ALA A 191 5.85 -0.29 11.90
C ALA A 191 6.87 -0.16 13.04
N ARG A 192 7.95 0.57 12.80
CA ARG A 192 9.02 0.79 13.79
C ARG A 192 8.51 1.48 15.05
N ARG A 193 7.63 2.48 14.93
CA ARG A 193 7.05 3.23 16.06
C ARG A 193 6.37 2.34 17.10
N ILE A 194 5.89 1.18 16.71
CA ILE A 194 5.21 0.25 17.62
C ILE A 194 6.00 -1.04 17.86
N GLY A 195 7.25 -1.11 17.40
CA GLY A 195 8.13 -2.24 17.62
C GLY A 195 7.94 -3.44 16.70
N ILE A 196 7.23 -3.28 15.58
CA ILE A 196 7.20 -4.26 14.48
C ILE A 196 8.47 -4.09 13.66
N LEU A 197 9.13 -5.20 13.30
CA LEU A 197 10.30 -5.20 12.46
C LEU A 197 9.91 -4.84 11.01
N PRO A 198 10.42 -3.71 10.46
CA PRO A 198 10.09 -3.33 9.10
C PRO A 198 11.06 -3.95 8.08
N VAL A 199 10.54 -4.26 6.90
CA VAL A 199 11.29 -4.64 5.69
C VAL A 199 10.83 -3.77 4.53
N LEU A 200 11.75 -2.99 3.96
CA LEU A 200 11.49 -2.13 2.81
C LEU A 200 11.64 -2.92 1.52
N VAL A 201 10.61 -2.88 0.67
CA VAL A 201 10.66 -3.37 -0.70
C VAL A 201 11.04 -2.21 -1.62
N ASP A 202 12.32 -2.10 -1.93
CA ASP A 202 12.90 -1.01 -2.72
C ASP A 202 13.32 -1.50 -4.10
N ARG A 203 12.33 -1.75 -4.96
CA ARG A 203 12.52 -2.36 -6.29
C ARG A 203 13.41 -1.53 -7.21
N ASP A 204 13.33 -0.22 -7.07
CA ASP A 204 14.02 0.74 -7.95
C ASP A 204 15.31 1.31 -7.34
N ASP A 205 15.74 0.80 -6.17
CA ASP A 205 16.95 1.26 -5.45
C ASP A 205 16.93 2.75 -5.09
N ARG A 206 15.76 3.26 -4.71
CA ARG A 206 15.57 4.69 -4.38
C ARG A 206 16.00 5.06 -2.96
N HIS A 207 16.13 4.06 -2.09
CA HIS A 207 16.45 4.21 -0.66
C HIS A 207 17.71 3.44 -0.28
N SER A 208 18.80 3.66 -1.04
CA SER A 208 20.08 2.96 -0.83
C SER A 208 20.69 3.19 0.56
N ASP A 209 20.32 4.29 1.21
CA ASP A 209 20.74 4.71 2.55
C ASP A 209 19.74 4.39 3.66
N ALA A 210 18.65 3.66 3.35
CA ALA A 210 17.65 3.30 4.36
C ALA A 210 18.26 2.50 5.51
N ASP A 211 17.93 2.89 6.73
CA ASP A 211 18.41 2.30 7.99
C ASP A 211 17.58 1.09 8.45
N CYS A 212 16.98 0.35 7.52
CA CYS A 212 16.16 -0.83 7.77
C CYS A 212 16.59 -2.01 6.89
N LEU A 213 16.00 -3.18 7.14
CA LEU A 213 16.12 -4.30 6.20
C LEU A 213 15.51 -3.91 4.87
N ARG A 214 16.26 -4.08 3.80
CA ARG A 214 15.86 -3.73 2.44
C ARG A 214 16.00 -4.93 1.52
N ILE A 215 14.98 -5.14 0.72
CA ILE A 215 14.93 -6.13 -0.36
C ILE A 215 14.49 -5.45 -1.65
N ARG A 216 14.92 -5.94 -2.79
CA ARG A 216 14.48 -5.47 -4.10
C ARG A 216 13.41 -6.36 -4.72
N ASP A 217 13.28 -7.58 -4.20
CA ASP A 217 12.35 -8.59 -4.67
C ASP A 217 11.83 -9.38 -3.47
N LEU A 218 10.55 -9.73 -3.48
CA LEU A 218 9.94 -10.44 -2.36
C LEU A 218 10.57 -11.82 -2.10
N ARG A 219 11.20 -12.46 -3.08
CA ARG A 219 11.94 -13.71 -2.89
C ARG A 219 13.10 -13.58 -1.91
N GLU A 220 13.67 -12.40 -1.78
CA GLU A 220 14.73 -12.11 -0.80
C GLU A 220 14.23 -12.13 0.64
N LEU A 221 12.91 -12.00 0.84
CA LEU A 221 12.29 -12.01 2.18
C LEU A 221 12.63 -13.29 2.94
N GLU A 222 12.73 -14.41 2.23
CA GLU A 222 13.06 -15.69 2.82
C GLU A 222 14.46 -15.72 3.44
N ALA A 223 15.46 -15.22 2.71
CA ALA A 223 16.83 -15.11 3.21
C ALA A 223 16.94 -14.07 4.33
N CYS A 224 16.17 -12.98 4.23
CA CYS A 224 16.07 -11.94 5.23
C CYS A 224 15.47 -12.47 6.54
N ALA A 225 14.35 -13.20 6.48
CA ALA A 225 13.70 -13.82 7.64
C ALA A 225 14.56 -14.89 8.32
N MET A 226 15.44 -15.59 7.59
CA MET A 226 16.40 -16.52 8.19
C MET A 226 17.48 -15.82 9.01
N ARG A 227 18.00 -14.68 8.55
CA ARG A 227 18.94 -13.85 9.34
C ARG A 227 18.31 -13.36 10.63
N LEU A 228 17.02 -13.08 10.64
CA LEU A 228 16.27 -12.67 11.83
C LEU A 228 16.16 -13.77 12.88
N LYS A 229 16.24 -15.04 12.49
CA LYS A 229 16.25 -16.17 13.42
C LYS A 229 17.62 -16.41 14.09
N SER A 230 18.72 -16.08 13.40
CA SER A 230 20.08 -16.38 13.87
C SER A 230 20.70 -15.27 14.72
N ASP A 231 20.48 -14.01 14.40
CA ASP A 231 21.35 -12.92 14.87
C ASP A 231 20.72 -11.99 15.90
N GLY A 232 19.44 -12.21 16.29
CA GLY A 232 18.76 -11.33 17.27
C GLY A 232 18.91 -9.86 16.87
N PHE A 233 18.17 -9.37 15.89
CA PHE A 233 18.24 -7.98 15.44
C PHE A 233 17.96 -7.04 16.62
N ALA A 234 19.00 -6.44 17.16
CA ALA A 234 18.86 -5.28 18.03
C ALA A 234 18.69 -4.05 17.13
N PRO A 235 17.61 -3.26 17.28
CA PRO A 235 17.50 -1.99 16.58
C PRO A 235 18.71 -1.14 16.99
N ARG A 236 19.40 -0.56 16.01
CA ARG A 236 20.40 0.46 16.30
C ARG A 236 19.69 1.57 17.07
N GLU A 237 20.16 1.84 18.28
CA GLU A 237 19.68 2.95 19.08
C GLU A 237 19.74 4.22 18.23
N MET A 238 18.60 4.91 18.14
CA MET A 238 18.55 6.22 17.52
C MET A 238 19.48 7.12 18.34
N LYS A 239 20.49 7.66 17.70
CA LYS A 239 21.18 8.84 18.24
C LYS A 239 20.23 10.02 18.07
N ASP A 240 19.84 10.57 19.21
CA ASP A 240 19.10 11.85 19.32
C ASP A 240 19.80 12.97 18.54
#